data_1fcc12f48a6fc66a85b7a9cc7e8732af
#
_entry.id   1fcc12f48a6fc66a85b7a9cc7e8732af
#
_cell.length_a   1.000
_cell.length_b   1.000
_cell.length_c   1.000
_cell.angle_alpha   90.00
_cell.angle_beta   90.00
_cell.angle_gamma   90.00
#
_symmetry.space_group_name_H-M   'P 1'
#
loop_
_entity.id
_entity.type
_entity.pdbx_description
1 polymer ?
#
loop_
_entity_poly.entity_id
_entity_poly.type
_entity_poly.pdbx_seq_one_letter_code
_entity_poly.pdbx_strand_id
1 'polypeptide(L)'
;MKSPFTTFTRPRLEKVIHDQDPGGITMTVDRTLKSTAVLPEKFEVKDLQAATKLLNAITKEDDLAGEDIAAINVVKRLIATAPSKKRNWRGGGGFQVAHLSPSCFDYDPTLDRVMLTPEATGEVLVSSVAANLGFSLLHPDDDVVFDGQRGNSLLKVIEGVATIDEVDRLVEQIQPGETIVLAATVVLDGVREHLRRACKGSRVVAIPDDIFPYAQGGGHR
;
A
#
# COMPACT_ATOMS: atom_id res chain seq x y z
N MET A 1 -1.24 20.41 6.08
CA MET A 1 -0.31 19.63 6.94
C MET A 1 0.21 18.45 6.11
N LYS A 2 1.54 18.24 5.97
CA LYS A 2 2.03 17.07 5.20
C LYS A 2 1.75 15.79 5.99
N SER A 3 1.25 14.76 5.32
CA SER A 3 0.97 13.47 5.94
C SER A 3 2.24 12.86 6.54
N PRO A 4 2.19 12.23 7.74
CA PRO A 4 3.30 11.47 8.31
C PRO A 4 3.85 10.41 7.35
N PHE A 5 2.98 9.83 6.52
CA PHE A 5 3.36 8.87 5.51
C PHE A 5 4.36 9.44 4.49
N THR A 6 4.07 10.62 3.92
CA THR A 6 4.93 11.26 2.93
C THR A 6 6.22 11.81 3.53
N THR A 7 6.20 12.19 4.82
CA THR A 7 7.34 12.83 5.48
C THR A 7 8.33 11.82 6.08
N PHE A 8 7.85 10.69 6.58
CA PHE A 8 8.67 9.72 7.31
C PHE A 8 8.62 8.32 6.72
N THR A 9 7.43 7.75 6.52
CA THR A 9 7.27 6.33 6.17
C THR A 9 7.80 6.02 4.78
N ARG A 10 7.36 6.76 3.76
CA ARG A 10 7.78 6.55 2.38
C ARG A 10 9.29 6.71 2.18
N PRO A 11 9.94 7.82 2.63
CA PRO A 11 11.38 7.97 2.47
C PRO A 11 12.19 6.90 3.19
N ARG A 12 11.68 6.38 4.33
CA ARG A 12 12.34 5.29 5.04
C ARG A 12 12.25 3.97 4.28
N LEU A 13 11.08 3.62 3.74
CA LEU A 13 10.91 2.43 2.92
C LEU A 13 11.78 2.47 1.66
N GLU A 14 11.86 3.63 0.99
CA GLU A 14 12.75 3.83 -0.15
C GLU A 14 14.21 3.56 0.21
N LYS A 15 14.69 4.07 1.37
CA LYS A 15 16.04 3.79 1.85
C LYS A 15 16.29 2.31 2.15
N VAL A 16 15.30 1.61 2.73
CA VAL A 16 15.39 0.18 3.00
C VAL A 16 15.54 -0.62 1.70
N ILE A 17 14.73 -0.31 0.69
CA ILE A 17 14.79 -0.97 -0.63
C ILE A 17 16.14 -0.75 -1.29
N HIS A 18 16.69 0.45 -1.19
CA HIS A 18 17.97 0.81 -1.82
C HIS A 18 19.21 0.48 -0.96
N ASP A 19 19.06 -0.28 0.12
CA ASP A 19 20.17 -0.61 1.07
C ASP A 19 20.83 0.65 1.67
N GLN A 20 20.07 1.69 1.89
CA GLN A 20 20.53 2.99 2.39
C GLN A 20 20.01 3.33 3.79
N ASP A 21 19.30 2.41 4.45
CA ASP A 21 18.80 2.61 5.81
C ASP A 21 19.84 2.15 6.85
N PRO A 22 20.52 3.08 7.57
CA PRO A 22 21.44 2.74 8.65
C PRO A 22 20.69 2.32 9.92
N GLY A 23 19.37 2.40 9.94
CA GLY A 23 18.55 2.39 11.16
C GLY A 23 18.10 1.02 11.65
N GLY A 24 18.74 -0.07 11.28
CA GLY A 24 18.53 -1.37 11.92
C GLY A 24 17.80 -2.42 11.10
N ILE A 25 17.10 -2.08 10.00
CA ILE A 25 16.51 -3.08 9.10
C ILE A 25 17.59 -3.65 8.18
N THR A 26 18.34 -2.79 7.50
CA THR A 26 19.42 -3.22 6.58
C THR A 26 20.70 -3.56 7.33
N MET A 27 21.03 -2.81 8.37
CA MET A 27 22.24 -3.03 9.17
C MET A 27 21.96 -2.87 10.65
N THR A 28 22.51 -3.78 11.45
CA THR A 28 22.64 -3.63 12.91
C THR A 28 24.04 -3.16 13.22
N VAL A 29 24.14 -2.12 14.04
CA VAL A 29 25.43 -1.62 14.55
C VAL A 29 25.55 -2.08 15.99
N ASP A 30 26.34 -3.12 16.19
CA ASP A 30 26.73 -3.63 17.49
C ASP A 30 28.13 -3.16 17.86
N ARG A 31 28.58 -3.50 19.04
CA ARG A 31 29.96 -3.27 19.47
C ARG A 31 30.59 -4.61 19.85
N THR A 32 31.84 -4.77 19.46
CA THR A 32 32.64 -5.94 19.79
C THR A 32 33.92 -5.47 20.51
N LEU A 33 34.51 -6.37 21.31
CA LEU A 33 35.84 -6.14 21.88
C LEU A 33 36.85 -5.92 20.75
N LYS A 34 37.78 -4.98 20.94
CA LYS A 34 38.95 -4.82 20.08
C LYS A 34 40.02 -5.89 20.33
N SER A 35 40.10 -6.38 21.57
CA SER A 35 41.04 -7.43 21.94
C SER A 35 40.49 -8.81 21.60
N THR A 36 41.37 -9.80 21.51
CA THR A 36 41.00 -11.22 21.31
C THR A 36 40.55 -11.90 22.58
N ALA A 37 40.39 -11.15 23.71
CA ALA A 37 39.92 -11.69 24.95
C ALA A 37 38.47 -12.16 24.86
N VAL A 38 38.20 -13.33 25.44
CA VAL A 38 36.84 -13.87 25.55
C VAL A 38 36.22 -13.33 26.82
N LEU A 39 35.01 -12.75 26.67
CA LEU A 39 34.25 -12.30 27.85
C LEU A 39 33.73 -13.52 28.64
N PRO A 40 33.77 -13.46 29.98
CA PRO A 40 33.11 -14.44 30.83
C PRO A 40 31.59 -14.49 30.51
N GLU A 41 30.95 -15.66 30.66
CA GLU A 41 29.55 -15.92 30.28
C GLU A 41 28.50 -14.93 30.83
N LYS A 42 28.81 -14.23 31.93
CA LYS A 42 27.90 -13.27 32.58
C LYS A 42 28.09 -11.82 32.14
N PHE A 43 29.07 -11.53 31.28
CA PHE A 43 29.41 -10.17 30.87
C PHE A 43 29.03 -9.92 29.40
N GLU A 44 28.39 -8.77 29.18
CA GLU A 44 28.07 -8.31 27.85
C GLU A 44 28.95 -7.11 27.45
N VAL A 45 29.01 -6.83 26.17
CA VAL A 45 29.77 -5.69 25.63
C VAL A 45 29.29 -4.35 26.20
N LYS A 46 28.01 -4.24 26.55
CA LYS A 46 27.45 -3.05 27.20
C LYS A 46 28.06 -2.81 28.59
N ASP A 47 28.42 -3.87 29.32
CA ASP A 47 29.02 -3.75 30.65
C ASP A 47 30.43 -3.16 30.54
N LEU A 48 31.17 -3.49 29.48
CA LEU A 48 32.48 -2.89 29.22
C LEU A 48 32.38 -1.40 28.90
N GLN A 49 31.30 -0.97 28.29
CA GLN A 49 31.06 0.46 28.09
C GLN A 49 30.77 1.20 29.37
N ALA A 50 30.00 0.58 30.26
CA ALA A 50 29.74 1.11 31.59
C ALA A 50 31.06 1.19 32.42
N ALA A 51 31.86 0.13 32.39
CA ALA A 51 33.18 0.10 33.03
C ALA A 51 34.11 1.18 32.46
N THR A 52 34.13 1.38 31.14
CA THR A 52 34.92 2.45 30.51
C THR A 52 34.49 3.85 30.98
N LYS A 53 33.17 4.09 31.11
CA LYS A 53 32.65 5.36 31.64
C LYS A 53 33.07 5.58 33.09
N LEU A 54 32.99 4.53 33.91
CA LEU A 54 33.43 4.58 35.32
C LEU A 54 34.94 4.89 35.44
N LEU A 55 35.77 4.18 34.68
CA LEU A 55 37.21 4.41 34.64
C LEU A 55 37.56 5.82 34.15
N ASN A 56 36.77 6.39 33.24
CA ASN A 56 36.94 7.78 32.79
C ASN A 56 36.53 8.80 33.87
N ALA A 57 35.56 8.47 34.73
CA ALA A 57 35.21 9.30 35.86
C ALA A 57 36.33 9.27 36.92
N ILE A 58 36.80 8.07 37.29
CA ILE A 58 37.88 7.89 38.27
C ILE A 58 39.16 8.63 37.85
N THR A 59 39.54 8.59 36.56
CA THR A 59 40.75 9.29 36.08
C THR A 59 40.65 10.82 36.11
N LYS A 60 39.52 11.39 36.48
CA LYS A 60 39.36 12.84 36.68
C LYS A 60 39.51 13.28 38.14
N GLU A 61 39.63 12.32 39.04
CA GLU A 61 39.88 12.63 40.45
C GLU A 61 41.33 13.12 40.62
N ASP A 62 41.50 14.20 41.34
CA ASP A 62 42.82 14.89 41.51
C ASP A 62 43.83 14.12 42.39
N ASP A 63 43.37 13.08 43.10
CA ASP A 63 44.20 12.33 44.06
C ASP A 63 44.91 11.09 43.47
N LEU A 64 44.81 10.86 42.15
CA LEU A 64 45.40 9.69 41.51
C LEU A 64 46.90 9.91 41.18
N ALA A 65 47.73 8.97 41.62
CA ALA A 65 49.15 8.95 41.25
C ALA A 65 49.31 8.62 39.74
N GLY A 66 50.41 9.09 39.14
CA GLY A 66 50.68 8.86 37.71
C GLY A 66 50.73 7.37 37.32
N GLU A 67 51.19 6.50 38.25
CA GLU A 67 51.23 5.05 38.06
C GLU A 67 49.81 4.44 38.00
N ASP A 68 48.87 4.94 38.80
CA ASP A 68 47.48 4.49 38.82
C ASP A 68 46.78 4.89 37.51
N ILE A 69 47.03 6.10 37.03
CA ILE A 69 46.49 6.56 35.72
C ILE A 69 47.05 5.70 34.60
N ALA A 70 48.31 5.31 34.63
CA ALA A 70 48.90 4.43 33.63
C ALA A 70 48.26 3.03 33.66
N ALA A 71 48.03 2.46 34.84
CA ALA A 71 47.34 1.19 35.01
C ALA A 71 45.87 1.24 34.49
N ILE A 72 45.13 2.31 34.81
CA ILE A 72 43.79 2.53 34.33
C ILE A 72 43.76 2.63 32.80
N ASN A 73 44.71 3.29 32.18
CA ASN A 73 44.80 3.40 30.72
C ASN A 73 45.10 2.05 30.04
N VAL A 74 45.87 1.16 30.69
CA VAL A 74 46.06 -0.21 30.19
C VAL A 74 44.75 -0.98 30.25
N VAL A 75 44.01 -0.92 31.38
CA VAL A 75 42.70 -1.56 31.49
C VAL A 75 41.70 -1.04 30.43
N LYS A 76 41.59 0.29 30.26
CA LYS A 76 40.76 0.89 29.23
C LYS A 76 41.08 0.37 27.83
N ARG A 77 42.33 0.18 27.50
CA ARG A 77 42.78 -0.37 26.23
C ARG A 77 42.35 -1.84 26.04
N LEU A 78 42.43 -2.65 27.11
CA LEU A 78 42.04 -4.06 27.07
C LEU A 78 40.54 -4.25 26.90
N ILE A 79 39.71 -3.41 27.53
CA ILE A 79 38.26 -3.46 27.44
C ILE A 79 37.69 -2.59 26.32
N ALA A 80 38.55 -1.99 25.50
CA ALA A 80 38.11 -1.12 24.43
C ALA A 80 37.22 -1.88 23.43
N THR A 81 36.13 -1.25 23.04
CA THR A 81 35.17 -1.79 22.07
C THR A 81 35.21 -1.01 20.76
N ALA A 82 34.92 -1.68 19.67
CA ALA A 82 34.76 -1.09 18.33
C ALA A 82 33.35 -1.33 17.81
N PRO A 83 32.81 -0.43 16.97
CA PRO A 83 31.56 -0.71 16.28
C PRO A 83 31.75 -1.86 15.30
N SER A 84 30.85 -2.83 15.36
CA SER A 84 30.72 -3.94 14.43
C SER A 84 29.43 -3.75 13.67
N LYS A 85 29.49 -3.80 12.34
CA LYS A 85 28.32 -3.68 11.47
C LYS A 85 27.94 -5.06 10.95
N LYS A 86 26.75 -5.51 11.29
CA LYS A 86 26.17 -6.73 10.74
C LYS A 86 25.10 -6.34 9.72
N ARG A 87 25.26 -6.82 8.51
CA ARG A 87 24.24 -6.65 7.47
C ARG A 87 23.14 -7.68 7.67
N ASN A 88 21.90 -7.22 7.86
CA ASN A 88 20.72 -8.05 8.05
C ASN A 88 19.98 -8.26 6.73
N TRP A 89 19.94 -7.24 5.90
CA TRP A 89 19.25 -7.23 4.62
C TRP A 89 20.04 -6.41 3.59
N ARG A 90 20.05 -6.87 2.34
CA ARG A 90 20.78 -6.20 1.24
C ARG A 90 19.91 -5.27 0.39
N GLY A 91 18.71 -4.96 0.87
CA GLY A 91 17.73 -4.21 0.09
C GLY A 91 16.98 -5.08 -0.89
N GLY A 92 16.28 -4.47 -1.83
CA GLY A 92 15.42 -5.12 -2.82
C GLY A 92 13.95 -5.12 -2.42
N GLY A 93 13.11 -5.74 -3.27
CA GLY A 93 11.67 -5.66 -3.14
C GLY A 93 11.11 -4.32 -3.65
N GLY A 94 9.86 -4.06 -3.34
CA GLY A 94 9.15 -2.84 -3.70
C GLY A 94 7.95 -2.61 -2.79
N PHE A 95 7.36 -1.43 -2.87
CA PHE A 95 6.08 -1.13 -2.25
C PHE A 95 5.27 -0.25 -3.19
N GLN A 96 3.96 -0.35 -3.08
CA GLN A 96 3.02 0.50 -3.81
C GLN A 96 2.44 1.54 -2.85
N VAL A 97 2.42 2.78 -3.30
CA VAL A 97 1.72 3.86 -2.61
C VAL A 97 0.31 3.91 -3.18
N ALA A 98 -0.67 3.71 -2.32
CA ALA A 98 -2.08 3.86 -2.68
C ALA A 98 -2.68 5.06 -1.94
N HIS A 99 -3.56 5.76 -2.62
CA HIS A 99 -4.41 6.79 -2.04
C HIS A 99 -5.84 6.28 -1.99
N LEU A 100 -6.51 6.53 -0.87
CA LEU A 100 -7.95 6.29 -0.79
C LEU A 100 -8.65 7.40 -1.55
N SER A 101 -9.40 7.03 -2.56
CA SER A 101 -10.36 7.92 -3.22
C SER A 101 -11.61 8.12 -2.33
N PRO A 102 -12.35 9.21 -2.48
CA PRO A 102 -13.66 9.33 -1.87
C PRO A 102 -14.54 8.12 -2.23
N SER A 103 -15.42 7.74 -1.31
CA SER A 103 -16.35 6.65 -1.58
C SER A 103 -17.39 7.09 -2.61
N CYS A 104 -17.61 6.27 -3.65
CA CYS A 104 -18.70 6.48 -4.60
C CYS A 104 -20.05 5.97 -4.09
N PHE A 105 -20.04 5.16 -3.04
CA PHE A 105 -21.22 4.48 -2.53
C PHE A 105 -21.33 4.69 -1.04
N ASP A 106 -22.54 4.96 -0.57
CA ASP A 106 -22.86 5.09 0.84
C ASP A 106 -24.15 4.32 1.15
N TYR A 107 -24.21 3.69 2.33
CA TYR A 107 -25.41 2.93 2.74
C TYR A 107 -26.35 3.83 3.50
N ASP A 108 -27.58 3.97 3.00
CA ASP A 108 -28.68 4.65 3.69
C ASP A 108 -29.49 3.64 4.53
N PRO A 109 -29.36 3.70 5.86
CA PRO A 109 -30.08 2.78 6.75
C PRO A 109 -31.58 3.03 6.78
N THR A 110 -32.06 4.20 6.35
CA THR A 110 -33.49 4.52 6.31
C THR A 110 -34.18 3.86 5.13
N LEU A 111 -33.46 3.79 4.01
CA LEU A 111 -33.95 3.18 2.78
C LEU A 111 -33.49 1.72 2.63
N ASP A 112 -32.65 1.25 3.51
CA ASP A 112 -32.00 -0.07 3.47
C ASP A 112 -31.35 -0.34 2.08
N ARG A 113 -30.66 0.68 1.55
CA ARG A 113 -30.06 0.60 0.22
C ARG A 113 -28.78 1.41 0.11
N VAL A 114 -27.94 1.00 -0.85
CA VAL A 114 -26.73 1.75 -1.23
C VAL A 114 -27.13 2.86 -2.20
N MET A 115 -26.63 4.05 -1.94
CA MET A 115 -26.83 5.25 -2.74
C MET A 115 -25.49 5.72 -3.34
N LEU A 116 -25.56 6.46 -4.44
CA LEU A 116 -24.41 7.18 -4.98
C LEU A 116 -24.14 8.42 -4.13
N THR A 117 -22.86 8.65 -3.83
CA THR A 117 -22.40 9.90 -3.20
C THR A 117 -22.22 11.00 -4.24
N PRO A 118 -22.14 12.27 -3.85
CA PRO A 118 -21.82 13.37 -4.78
C PRO A 118 -20.46 13.24 -5.46
N GLU A 119 -19.54 12.48 -4.87
CA GLU A 119 -18.20 12.22 -5.40
C GLU A 119 -18.16 11.12 -6.48
N ALA A 120 -19.29 10.42 -6.69
CA ALA A 120 -19.44 9.34 -7.66
C ALA A 120 -19.53 9.88 -9.09
N THR A 121 -18.50 10.57 -9.57
CA THR A 121 -18.45 11.21 -10.90
C THR A 121 -17.16 10.89 -11.64
N GLY A 122 -17.18 10.97 -12.96
CA GLY A 122 -16.03 10.85 -13.84
C GLY A 122 -15.17 9.61 -13.57
N GLU A 123 -13.86 9.81 -13.52
CA GLU A 123 -12.87 8.73 -13.32
C GLU A 123 -13.02 8.01 -11.97
N VAL A 124 -13.50 8.70 -10.94
CA VAL A 124 -13.70 8.11 -9.60
C VAL A 124 -14.81 7.07 -9.67
N LEU A 125 -15.93 7.38 -10.33
CA LEU A 125 -17.02 6.44 -10.56
C LEU A 125 -16.57 5.25 -11.42
N VAL A 126 -15.89 5.52 -12.55
CA VAL A 126 -15.37 4.49 -13.46
C VAL A 126 -14.45 3.52 -12.71
N SER A 127 -13.48 4.04 -11.96
CA SER A 127 -12.53 3.23 -11.18
C SER A 127 -13.23 2.38 -10.12
N SER A 128 -14.21 2.95 -9.43
CA SER A 128 -14.96 2.27 -8.38
C SER A 128 -15.84 1.15 -8.95
N VAL A 129 -16.54 1.41 -10.06
CA VAL A 129 -17.39 0.42 -10.76
C VAL A 129 -16.52 -0.71 -11.32
N ALA A 130 -15.41 -0.38 -11.98
CA ALA A 130 -14.47 -1.37 -12.52
C ALA A 130 -13.95 -2.29 -11.42
N ALA A 131 -13.52 -1.73 -10.28
CA ALA A 131 -13.04 -2.51 -9.13
C ALA A 131 -14.12 -3.44 -8.57
N ASN A 132 -15.36 -2.96 -8.39
CA ASN A 132 -16.46 -3.77 -7.86
C ASN A 132 -16.88 -4.90 -8.82
N LEU A 133 -16.81 -4.67 -10.13
CA LEU A 133 -17.15 -5.66 -11.15
C LEU A 133 -15.97 -6.56 -11.54
N GLY A 134 -14.75 -6.30 -10.98
CA GLY A 134 -13.54 -7.09 -11.23
C GLY A 134 -12.93 -6.85 -12.61
N PHE A 135 -13.02 -5.63 -13.14
CA PHE A 135 -12.38 -5.21 -14.37
C PHE A 135 -11.06 -4.47 -14.09
N SER A 136 -10.09 -4.68 -14.96
CA SER A 136 -8.89 -3.83 -15.02
C SER A 136 -9.19 -2.62 -15.90
N LEU A 137 -8.80 -1.43 -15.43
CA LEU A 137 -8.96 -0.21 -16.22
C LEU A 137 -8.06 -0.26 -17.45
N LEU A 138 -8.58 0.22 -18.58
CA LEU A 138 -7.81 0.50 -19.78
C LEU A 138 -7.11 1.85 -19.63
N HIS A 139 -5.97 2.01 -20.30
CA HIS A 139 -5.22 3.25 -20.21
C HIS A 139 -5.91 4.35 -21.01
N PRO A 140 -5.98 5.60 -20.50
CA PRO A 140 -6.62 6.71 -21.25
C PRO A 140 -5.98 7.01 -22.62
N ASP A 141 -4.71 6.62 -22.78
CA ASP A 141 -3.97 6.79 -24.04
C ASP A 141 -4.27 5.70 -25.08
N ASP A 142 -4.95 4.62 -24.67
CA ASP A 142 -5.46 3.63 -25.60
C ASP A 142 -6.68 4.27 -26.29
N ASP A 143 -6.63 4.42 -27.61
CA ASP A 143 -7.72 5.00 -28.42
C ASP A 143 -8.94 4.05 -28.44
N VAL A 144 -9.49 3.77 -27.26
CA VAL A 144 -10.52 2.78 -26.99
C VAL A 144 -11.72 3.44 -26.29
N VAL A 145 -12.90 3.16 -26.76
CA VAL A 145 -14.16 3.71 -26.22
C VAL A 145 -14.50 3.12 -24.84
N PHE A 146 -13.93 1.98 -24.48
CA PHE A 146 -14.23 1.24 -23.27
C PHE A 146 -13.31 1.66 -22.11
N ASP A 147 -13.84 1.56 -20.89
CA ASP A 147 -13.17 2.03 -19.68
C ASP A 147 -12.38 0.91 -18.96
N GLY A 148 -12.74 -0.36 -19.23
CA GLY A 148 -12.08 -1.50 -18.57
C GLY A 148 -12.22 -2.81 -19.34
N GLN A 149 -11.37 -3.79 -18.98
CA GLN A 149 -11.37 -5.12 -19.59
C GLN A 149 -11.23 -6.22 -18.56
N ARG A 150 -11.93 -7.33 -18.79
CA ARG A 150 -11.79 -8.59 -18.05
C ARG A 150 -11.91 -9.76 -19.01
N GLY A 151 -10.79 -10.37 -19.41
CA GLY A 151 -10.78 -11.36 -20.49
C GLY A 151 -11.34 -10.78 -21.78
N ASN A 152 -12.36 -11.41 -22.34
CA ASN A 152 -13.06 -10.94 -23.55
C ASN A 152 -14.24 -10.00 -23.23
N SER A 153 -14.43 -9.59 -21.98
CA SER A 153 -15.50 -8.67 -21.61
C SER A 153 -14.95 -7.26 -21.48
N LEU A 154 -15.56 -6.32 -22.18
CA LEU A 154 -15.25 -4.90 -22.13
C LEU A 154 -16.28 -4.17 -21.26
N LEU A 155 -15.83 -3.26 -20.42
CA LEU A 155 -16.64 -2.44 -19.54
C LEU A 155 -16.79 -1.04 -20.10
N LYS A 156 -18.02 -0.55 -20.16
CA LYS A 156 -18.33 0.86 -20.35
C LYS A 156 -19.17 1.35 -19.18
N VAL A 157 -18.73 2.47 -18.56
CA VAL A 157 -19.44 3.14 -17.48
C VAL A 157 -20.03 4.43 -18.01
N ILE A 158 -21.33 4.63 -17.80
CA ILE A 158 -22.06 5.84 -18.21
C ILE A 158 -22.55 6.53 -16.92
N GLU A 159 -22.01 7.71 -16.66
CA GLU A 159 -22.56 8.63 -15.67
C GLU A 159 -23.78 9.32 -16.27
N GLY A 160 -24.93 8.69 -16.13
CA GLY A 160 -26.19 9.17 -16.71
C GLY A 160 -27.03 8.05 -17.30
N VAL A 161 -27.72 8.36 -18.38
CA VAL A 161 -28.74 7.52 -18.98
C VAL A 161 -28.14 6.63 -20.08
N ALA A 162 -28.24 5.32 -19.91
CA ALA A 162 -27.95 4.37 -21.00
C ALA A 162 -29.14 4.30 -21.96
N THR A 163 -28.88 4.49 -23.25
CA THR A 163 -29.85 4.47 -24.33
C THR A 163 -29.56 3.35 -25.33
N ILE A 164 -30.52 3.06 -26.20
CA ILE A 164 -30.37 2.10 -27.31
C ILE A 164 -29.29 2.57 -28.28
N ASP A 165 -29.27 3.86 -28.62
CA ASP A 165 -28.29 4.44 -29.55
C ASP A 165 -26.85 4.31 -29.01
N GLU A 166 -26.68 4.39 -27.69
CA GLU A 166 -25.37 4.16 -27.05
C GLU A 166 -24.95 2.70 -27.16
N VAL A 167 -25.88 1.79 -26.97
CA VAL A 167 -25.63 0.34 -27.16
C VAL A 167 -25.18 0.06 -28.60
N ASP A 168 -25.87 0.61 -29.60
CA ASP A 168 -25.53 0.39 -31.00
C ASP A 168 -24.11 0.89 -31.31
N ARG A 169 -23.75 2.08 -30.85
CA ARG A 169 -22.39 2.61 -31.01
C ARG A 169 -21.33 1.73 -30.37
N LEU A 170 -21.59 1.17 -29.16
CA LEU A 170 -20.65 0.31 -28.49
C LEU A 170 -20.49 -1.05 -29.18
N VAL A 171 -21.58 -1.59 -29.71
CA VAL A 171 -21.58 -2.87 -30.46
C VAL A 171 -20.78 -2.77 -31.76
N GLU A 172 -20.75 -1.61 -32.39
CA GLU A 172 -19.91 -1.35 -33.57
C GLU A 172 -18.42 -1.35 -33.31
N GLN A 173 -18.02 -1.14 -32.05
CA GLN A 173 -16.61 -1.02 -31.62
C GLN A 173 -15.97 -2.32 -31.13
N ILE A 174 -16.76 -3.37 -30.89
CA ILE A 174 -16.27 -4.65 -30.40
C ILE A 174 -15.84 -5.59 -31.51
N GLN A 175 -14.92 -6.49 -31.17
CA GLN A 175 -14.48 -7.54 -32.09
C GLN A 175 -15.31 -8.83 -31.91
N PRO A 176 -15.30 -9.72 -32.92
CA PRO A 176 -15.97 -11.01 -32.81
C PRO A 176 -15.48 -11.81 -31.60
N GLY A 177 -16.41 -12.21 -30.74
CA GLY A 177 -16.10 -12.97 -29.52
C GLY A 177 -15.94 -12.12 -28.24
N GLU A 178 -15.96 -10.80 -28.37
CA GLU A 178 -16.03 -9.90 -27.25
C GLU A 178 -17.47 -9.70 -26.75
N THR A 179 -17.58 -9.31 -25.48
CA THR A 179 -18.86 -9.00 -24.84
C THR A 179 -18.79 -7.66 -24.11
N ILE A 180 -19.93 -7.03 -23.92
CA ILE A 180 -20.04 -5.72 -23.28
C ILE A 180 -20.69 -5.86 -21.91
N VAL A 181 -20.10 -5.25 -20.90
CA VAL A 181 -20.75 -4.93 -19.63
C VAL A 181 -20.97 -3.41 -19.61
N LEU A 182 -22.21 -3.00 -19.80
CA LEU A 182 -22.61 -1.60 -19.79
C LEU A 182 -23.12 -1.25 -18.38
N ALA A 183 -22.39 -0.45 -17.63
CA ALA A 183 -22.78 0.03 -16.31
C ALA A 183 -23.28 1.48 -16.42
N ALA A 184 -24.48 1.77 -15.92
CA ALA A 184 -25.05 3.11 -16.00
C ALA A 184 -25.84 3.48 -14.73
N THR A 185 -25.86 4.77 -14.38
CA THR A 185 -26.63 5.26 -13.23
C THR A 185 -28.14 5.26 -13.51
N VAL A 186 -28.54 5.39 -14.76
CA VAL A 186 -29.95 5.25 -15.20
C VAL A 186 -29.98 4.35 -16.43
N VAL A 187 -30.87 3.37 -16.42
CA VAL A 187 -31.05 2.44 -17.54
C VAL A 187 -32.48 2.58 -18.05
N LEU A 188 -32.65 2.97 -19.34
CA LEU A 188 -33.97 3.05 -19.95
C LEU A 188 -34.54 1.66 -20.24
N ASP A 189 -35.86 1.61 -20.32
CA ASP A 189 -36.57 0.39 -20.69
C ASP A 189 -36.13 -0.09 -22.09
N GLY A 190 -36.03 -1.40 -22.26
CA GLY A 190 -35.61 -2.02 -23.49
C GLY A 190 -34.10 -2.10 -23.75
N VAL A 191 -33.26 -1.29 -23.09
CA VAL A 191 -31.80 -1.28 -23.27
C VAL A 191 -31.17 -2.64 -22.92
N ARG A 192 -31.62 -3.27 -21.83
CA ARG A 192 -31.15 -4.60 -21.41
C ARG A 192 -31.41 -5.67 -22.45
N GLU A 193 -32.63 -5.71 -23.02
CA GLU A 193 -33.04 -6.66 -24.03
C GLU A 193 -32.35 -6.37 -25.37
N HIS A 194 -32.17 -5.09 -25.70
CA HIS A 194 -31.52 -4.68 -26.95
C HIS A 194 -30.06 -5.12 -26.95
N LEU A 195 -29.29 -4.79 -25.89
CA LEU A 195 -27.87 -5.21 -25.76
C LEU A 195 -27.73 -6.73 -25.82
N ARG A 196 -28.60 -7.46 -25.12
CA ARG A 196 -28.57 -8.94 -25.10
C ARG A 196 -28.84 -9.55 -26.47
N ARG A 197 -29.67 -8.92 -27.28
CA ARG A 197 -29.96 -9.32 -28.68
C ARG A 197 -28.81 -8.95 -29.62
N ALA A 198 -28.29 -7.74 -29.51
CA ALA A 198 -27.22 -7.23 -30.37
C ALA A 198 -25.89 -7.94 -30.13
N CYS A 199 -25.56 -8.23 -28.85
CA CYS A 199 -24.32 -8.90 -28.48
C CYS A 199 -24.59 -9.97 -27.42
N LYS A 200 -24.57 -11.23 -27.84
CA LYS A 200 -24.85 -12.38 -26.99
C LYS A 200 -23.77 -12.51 -25.89
N GLY A 201 -24.18 -12.60 -24.64
CA GLY A 201 -23.28 -12.68 -23.48
C GLY A 201 -23.03 -11.33 -22.80
N SER A 202 -23.45 -10.25 -23.45
CA SER A 202 -23.38 -8.90 -22.85
C SER A 202 -24.51 -8.65 -21.85
N ARG A 203 -24.26 -7.71 -20.94
CA ARG A 203 -25.23 -7.35 -19.90
C ARG A 203 -25.17 -5.86 -19.56
N VAL A 204 -26.30 -5.34 -19.07
CA VAL A 204 -26.38 -4.01 -18.48
C VAL A 204 -26.42 -4.13 -16.96
N VAL A 205 -25.72 -3.25 -16.29
CA VAL A 205 -25.62 -3.14 -14.83
C VAL A 205 -26.13 -1.77 -14.42
N ALA A 206 -27.21 -1.70 -13.66
CA ALA A 206 -27.68 -0.46 -13.05
C ALA A 206 -26.83 -0.14 -11.80
N ILE A 207 -26.32 1.08 -11.71
CA ILE A 207 -25.51 1.57 -10.60
C ILE A 207 -26.42 2.40 -9.67
N PRO A 208 -26.46 2.14 -8.36
CA PRO A 208 -25.69 1.12 -7.60
C PRO A 208 -26.39 -0.23 -7.49
N ASP A 209 -27.64 -0.35 -7.90
CA ASP A 209 -28.58 -1.43 -7.51
C ASP A 209 -28.10 -2.83 -7.93
N ASP A 210 -27.54 -2.99 -9.13
CA ASP A 210 -27.05 -4.29 -9.58
C ASP A 210 -25.66 -4.62 -9.06
N ILE A 211 -24.92 -3.62 -8.56
CA ILE A 211 -23.60 -3.81 -7.92
C ILE A 211 -23.80 -4.27 -6.47
N PHE A 212 -24.77 -3.65 -5.79
CA PHE A 212 -25.13 -3.94 -4.40
C PHE A 212 -26.59 -4.40 -4.35
N PRO A 213 -26.87 -5.65 -4.75
CA PRO A 213 -28.23 -6.13 -4.69
C PRO A 213 -28.73 -6.11 -3.24
N TYR A 214 -29.95 -5.63 -3.05
CA TYR A 214 -30.61 -5.62 -1.75
C TYR A 214 -30.49 -7.00 -1.12
N ALA A 215 -30.14 -7.08 0.14
CA ALA A 215 -30.30 -8.29 0.92
C ALA A 215 -31.82 -8.56 0.96
N GLN A 216 -32.32 -9.37 0.04
CA GLN A 216 -33.69 -9.85 0.10
C GLN A 216 -33.86 -10.52 1.45
N GLY A 217 -34.63 -9.86 2.32
CA GLY A 217 -35.03 -10.22 3.63
C GLY A 217 -34.56 -11.56 4.18
N GLY A 218 -33.38 -11.58 4.80
CA GLY A 218 -32.96 -12.64 5.69
C GLY A 218 -33.83 -12.55 6.93
N GLY A 219 -34.93 -13.29 6.96
CA GLY A 219 -35.75 -13.39 8.11
C GLY A 219 -34.89 -13.80 9.32
N HIS A 220 -35.03 -13.02 10.38
CA HIS A 220 -34.59 -13.39 11.72
C HIS A 220 -35.11 -14.79 12.05
N ARG A 221 -34.17 -15.70 12.26
CA ARG A 221 -34.38 -16.88 13.10
C ARG A 221 -33.47 -16.76 14.31
#